data_cc80c453026d8703afec6b0702cdb665
#
_entry.id   cc80c453026d8703afec6b0702cdb665
#
_cell.length_a   1.000
_cell.length_b   1.000
_cell.length_c   1.000
_cell.angle_alpha   90.00
_cell.angle_beta   90.00
_cell.angle_gamma   90.00
#
_symmetry.space_group_name_H-M   'P 1'
#
loop_
_entity.id
_entity.type
_entity.pdbx_description
1 polymer ?
#
loop_
_entity_poly.entity_id
_entity_poly.type
_entity_poly.pdbx_seq_one_letter_code
_entity_poly.pdbx_strand_id
1 'polypeptide(L)'
;MNWQIKKYSELSLDEFHDIIQLRIEVFVIEQNCPYQDLDGKDKKAHHLFCKDEKGDIIATSRILPEGISYQEVAIGRIVTSEKARGTGLGHELLEKSMNFCKEEFGIGPIRLSAQKHLENYYNRHNFFSTGKEYLEDGIPHIEMLFKP
;
A
#
# COMPACT_ATOMS: atom_id res chain seq x y z
N MET A 1 -9.15 13.19 -10.76
CA MET A 1 -8.53 12.31 -9.76
C MET A 1 -8.30 13.08 -8.48
N ASN A 2 -8.86 12.61 -7.40
CA ASN A 2 -8.76 13.28 -6.12
C ASN A 2 -7.94 12.44 -5.14
N TRP A 3 -6.71 12.86 -4.86
CA TRP A 3 -5.82 12.20 -3.92
C TRP A 3 -5.97 12.80 -2.53
N GLN A 4 -6.09 11.95 -1.53
CA GLN A 4 -6.18 12.35 -0.12
C GLN A 4 -5.31 11.43 0.72
N ILE A 5 -4.80 11.97 1.83
CA ILE A 5 -4.11 11.17 2.82
C ILE A 5 -4.60 11.58 4.21
N LYS A 6 -5.00 10.59 5.00
CA LYS A 6 -5.61 10.82 6.31
C LYS A 6 -5.14 9.80 7.33
N LYS A 7 -5.01 10.24 8.56
CA LYS A 7 -4.88 9.33 9.70
C LYS A 7 -6.19 8.56 9.88
N TYR A 8 -6.12 7.40 10.51
CA TYR A 8 -7.30 6.60 10.82
C TYR A 8 -8.42 7.42 11.48
N SER A 9 -8.06 8.26 12.47
CA SER A 9 -9.03 9.09 13.18
C SER A 9 -9.68 10.20 12.32
N GLU A 10 -9.08 10.51 11.19
CA GLU A 10 -9.56 11.56 10.28
C GLU A 10 -10.44 11.00 9.14
N LEU A 11 -10.41 9.69 8.94
CA LEU A 11 -11.23 9.03 7.93
C LEU A 11 -12.71 9.07 8.34
N SER A 12 -13.58 9.35 7.37
CA SER A 12 -15.01 9.12 7.58
C SER A 12 -15.28 7.61 7.59
N LEU A 13 -16.42 7.21 8.12
CA LEU A 13 -16.83 5.80 8.07
C LEU A 13 -16.92 5.31 6.63
N ASP A 14 -17.46 6.14 5.74
CA ASP A 14 -17.59 5.77 4.33
C ASP A 14 -16.21 5.63 3.67
N GLU A 15 -15.28 6.54 3.95
CA GLU A 15 -13.93 6.44 3.42
C GLU A 15 -13.25 5.16 3.87
N PHE A 16 -13.32 4.82 5.14
CA PHE A 16 -12.73 3.58 5.64
C PHE A 16 -13.42 2.35 5.03
N HIS A 17 -14.75 2.37 4.97
CA HIS A 17 -15.52 1.31 4.34
C HIS A 17 -15.06 1.08 2.89
N ASP A 18 -14.94 2.14 2.11
CA ASP A 18 -14.60 2.05 0.70
C ASP A 18 -13.15 1.63 0.47
N ILE A 19 -12.23 2.06 1.33
CA ILE A 19 -10.84 1.58 1.32
C ILE A 19 -10.80 0.07 1.56
N ILE A 20 -11.49 -0.42 2.58
CA ILE A 20 -11.50 -1.85 2.90
C ILE A 20 -12.18 -2.65 1.79
N GLN A 21 -13.26 -2.13 1.22
CA GLN A 21 -13.93 -2.78 0.09
C GLN A 21 -12.98 -3.01 -1.07
N LEU A 22 -12.21 -1.99 -1.47
CA LEU A 22 -11.22 -2.14 -2.53
C LEU A 22 -10.15 -3.18 -2.18
N ARG A 23 -9.64 -3.16 -0.95
CA ARG A 23 -8.65 -4.13 -0.49
C ARG A 23 -9.17 -5.56 -0.57
N ILE A 24 -10.40 -5.79 -0.12
CA ILE A 24 -11.02 -7.12 -0.17
C ILE A 24 -11.27 -7.55 -1.61
N GLU A 25 -11.77 -6.67 -2.47
CA GLU A 25 -12.00 -6.98 -3.88
C GLU A 25 -10.75 -7.51 -4.58
N VAL A 26 -9.60 -6.91 -4.30
CA VAL A 26 -8.35 -7.28 -4.97
C VAL A 26 -7.63 -8.40 -4.23
N PHE A 27 -7.36 -8.21 -2.95
CA PHE A 27 -6.50 -9.14 -2.21
C PHE A 27 -7.19 -10.47 -1.86
N VAL A 28 -8.48 -10.45 -1.65
CA VAL A 28 -9.24 -11.65 -1.25
C VAL A 28 -9.98 -12.25 -2.45
N ILE A 29 -10.81 -11.47 -3.11
CA ILE A 29 -11.70 -12.01 -4.14
C ILE A 29 -10.96 -12.25 -5.45
N GLU A 30 -10.31 -11.23 -6.00
CA GLU A 30 -9.59 -11.36 -7.27
C GLU A 30 -8.45 -12.37 -7.20
N GLN A 31 -7.68 -12.36 -6.11
CA GLN A 31 -6.56 -13.27 -5.92
C GLN A 31 -6.97 -14.65 -5.39
N ASN A 32 -8.24 -14.84 -5.13
CA ASN A 32 -8.78 -16.08 -4.54
C ASN A 32 -7.97 -16.51 -3.31
N CYS A 33 -7.75 -15.58 -2.40
CA CYS A 33 -6.91 -15.77 -1.22
C CYS A 33 -7.69 -15.40 0.05
N PRO A 34 -8.33 -16.37 0.71
CA PRO A 34 -9.02 -16.10 1.96
C PRO A 34 -8.02 -15.83 3.09
N TYR A 35 -7.99 -14.58 3.56
CA TYR A 35 -7.17 -14.19 4.71
C TYR A 35 -7.81 -13.01 5.43
N GLN A 36 -7.37 -12.76 6.66
CA GLN A 36 -7.87 -11.63 7.44
C GLN A 36 -7.10 -10.37 7.06
N ASP A 37 -7.72 -9.52 6.23
CA ASP A 37 -7.09 -8.27 5.76
C ASP A 37 -6.92 -7.24 6.89
N LEU A 38 -7.89 -7.16 7.78
CA LEU A 38 -7.84 -6.25 8.92
C LEU A 38 -6.95 -6.84 10.02
N ASP A 39 -5.79 -6.26 10.22
CA ASP A 39 -4.76 -6.75 11.14
C ASP A 39 -4.54 -5.85 12.38
N GLY A 40 -5.40 -4.86 12.57
CA GLY A 40 -5.30 -3.89 13.66
C GLY A 40 -4.33 -2.73 13.40
N LYS A 41 -3.47 -2.84 12.39
CA LYS A 41 -2.48 -1.81 12.09
C LYS A 41 -3.07 -0.58 11.41
N ASP A 42 -4.23 -0.71 10.78
CA ASP A 42 -4.92 0.40 10.15
C ASP A 42 -5.17 1.57 11.11
N LYS A 43 -5.38 1.24 12.39
CA LYS A 43 -5.63 2.25 13.43
C LYS A 43 -4.42 3.13 13.74
N LYS A 44 -3.22 2.70 13.34
CA LYS A 44 -1.95 3.40 13.57
C LYS A 44 -1.37 3.96 12.29
N ALA A 45 -2.09 3.86 11.19
CA ALA A 45 -1.59 4.18 9.86
C ALA A 45 -2.10 5.52 9.36
N HIS A 46 -1.37 6.05 8.38
CA HIS A 46 -1.93 7.00 7.42
C HIS A 46 -2.43 6.21 6.21
N HIS A 47 -3.57 6.61 5.69
CA HIS A 47 -4.20 6.00 4.52
C HIS A 47 -4.20 6.99 3.37
N LEU A 48 -3.48 6.63 2.31
CA LEU A 48 -3.48 7.37 1.06
C LEU A 48 -4.52 6.72 0.14
N PHE A 49 -5.35 7.52 -0.49
CA PHE A 49 -6.35 7.00 -1.41
C PHE A 49 -6.67 8.01 -2.50
N CYS A 50 -7.16 7.49 -3.62
CA CYS A 50 -7.56 8.27 -4.77
C CYS A 50 -9.00 7.97 -5.13
N LYS A 51 -9.82 9.02 -5.27
CA LYS A 51 -11.19 8.92 -5.75
C LYS A 51 -11.23 9.31 -7.22
N ASP A 52 -12.04 8.58 -7.99
CA ASP A 52 -12.35 8.96 -9.37
C ASP A 52 -13.45 10.04 -9.41
N GLU A 53 -13.88 10.39 -10.62
CA GLU A 53 -14.90 11.42 -10.82
C GLU A 53 -16.25 11.07 -10.20
N LYS A 54 -16.54 9.77 -10.04
CA LYS A 54 -17.77 9.27 -9.43
C LYS A 54 -17.69 9.23 -7.91
N GLY A 55 -16.52 9.48 -7.33
CA GLY A 55 -16.28 9.38 -5.90
C GLY A 55 -15.87 7.99 -5.44
N ASP A 56 -15.64 7.05 -6.35
CA ASP A 56 -15.18 5.71 -6.01
C ASP A 56 -13.70 5.72 -5.70
N ILE A 57 -13.29 4.99 -4.65
CA ILE A 57 -11.88 4.81 -4.34
C ILE A 57 -11.31 3.77 -5.28
N ILE A 58 -10.32 4.18 -6.09
CA ILE A 58 -9.71 3.36 -7.13
C ILE A 58 -8.26 3.00 -6.85
N ALA A 59 -7.66 3.58 -5.84
CA ALA A 59 -6.29 3.27 -5.40
C ALA A 59 -6.15 3.58 -3.93
N THR A 60 -5.36 2.77 -3.21
CA THR A 60 -5.05 3.05 -1.81
C THR A 60 -3.73 2.41 -1.40
N SER A 61 -3.09 2.99 -0.40
CA SER A 61 -1.95 2.41 0.29
C SER A 61 -2.03 2.73 1.78
N ARG A 62 -1.34 1.92 2.57
CA ARG A 62 -1.25 2.08 4.02
C ARG A 62 0.20 2.41 4.39
N ILE A 63 0.40 3.50 5.11
CA ILE A 63 1.73 3.97 5.53
C ILE A 63 1.83 3.88 7.04
N LEU A 64 2.82 3.14 7.51
CA LEU A 64 3.04 2.90 8.93
C LEU A 64 4.34 3.55 9.40
N PRO A 65 4.32 4.16 10.60
CA PRO A 65 5.55 4.69 11.18
C PRO A 65 6.52 3.56 11.57
N GLU A 66 7.74 3.93 11.90
CA GLU A 66 8.75 3.01 12.41
C GLU A 66 8.23 2.18 13.59
N GLY A 67 8.62 0.93 13.64
CA GLY A 67 8.39 0.06 14.79
C GLY A 67 7.02 -0.62 14.83
N ILE A 68 6.18 -0.49 13.81
CA ILE A 68 4.89 -1.18 13.75
C ILE A 68 5.02 -2.52 13.03
N SER A 69 5.36 -2.51 11.74
CA SER A 69 5.61 -3.74 10.97
C SER A 69 7.07 -4.09 10.93
N TYR A 70 7.92 -3.09 10.82
CA TYR A 70 9.37 -3.21 10.72
C TYR A 70 10.01 -2.13 11.58
N GLN A 71 11.32 -2.21 11.73
CA GLN A 71 12.09 -1.15 12.37
C GLN A 71 11.97 0.15 11.56
N GLU A 72 11.91 0.04 10.23
CA GLU A 72 11.77 1.18 9.33
C GLU A 72 10.30 1.58 9.14
N VAL A 73 10.09 2.77 8.55
CA VAL A 73 8.80 3.17 7.99
C VAL A 73 8.38 2.13 6.94
N ALA A 74 7.10 1.82 6.88
CA ALA A 74 6.58 0.81 5.97
C ALA A 74 5.45 1.34 5.10
N ILE A 75 5.40 0.87 3.86
CA ILE A 75 4.27 1.04 2.96
C ILE A 75 3.71 -0.35 2.68
N GLY A 76 2.41 -0.50 2.80
CA GLY A 76 1.75 -1.77 2.52
C GLY A 76 0.34 -1.60 2.00
N ARG A 77 -0.36 -2.70 1.79
CA ARG A 77 -1.72 -2.72 1.24
C ARG A 77 -1.84 -1.82 0.01
N ILE A 78 -0.84 -1.87 -0.87
CA ILE A 78 -0.78 -1.08 -2.10
C ILE A 78 -1.66 -1.77 -3.14
N VAL A 79 -2.69 -1.08 -3.60
CA VAL A 79 -3.67 -1.70 -4.48
C VAL A 79 -4.33 -0.67 -5.39
N THR A 80 -4.59 -1.09 -6.64
CA THR A 80 -5.41 -0.32 -7.57
C THR A 80 -6.60 -1.16 -8.01
N SER A 81 -7.73 -0.50 -8.23
CA SER A 81 -8.92 -1.15 -8.78
C SER A 81 -8.62 -1.71 -10.16
N GLU A 82 -9.19 -2.86 -10.49
CA GLU A 82 -9.04 -3.48 -11.81
C GLU A 82 -9.36 -2.51 -12.94
N LYS A 83 -10.45 -1.72 -12.79
CA LYS A 83 -10.87 -0.76 -13.81
C LYS A 83 -9.87 0.39 -14.04
N ALA A 84 -8.94 0.60 -13.11
CA ALA A 84 -7.96 1.69 -13.19
C ALA A 84 -6.57 1.22 -13.58
N ARG A 85 -6.38 -0.07 -13.85
CA ARG A 85 -5.08 -0.62 -14.22
C ARG A 85 -4.71 -0.25 -15.65
N GLY A 86 -3.40 -0.23 -15.93
CA GLY A 86 -2.89 0.12 -17.26
C GLY A 86 -2.85 1.62 -17.54
N THR A 87 -3.12 2.46 -16.53
CA THR A 87 -3.15 3.92 -16.65
C THR A 87 -1.95 4.62 -16.02
N GLY A 88 -1.04 3.86 -15.40
CA GLY A 88 0.07 4.42 -14.62
C GLY A 88 -0.31 4.79 -13.18
N LEU A 89 -1.55 4.54 -12.77
CA LEU A 89 -2.04 4.90 -11.44
C LEU A 89 -1.26 4.22 -10.32
N GLY A 90 -0.83 2.97 -10.52
CA GLY A 90 -0.02 2.25 -9.53
C GLY A 90 1.32 2.91 -9.27
N HIS A 91 1.98 3.42 -10.31
CA HIS A 91 3.23 4.17 -10.17
C HIS A 91 3.02 5.49 -9.44
N GLU A 92 1.96 6.20 -9.78
CA GLU A 92 1.60 7.44 -9.10
C GLU A 92 1.29 7.21 -7.62
N LEU A 93 0.56 6.15 -7.31
CA LEU A 93 0.25 5.75 -5.93
C LEU A 93 1.52 5.53 -5.13
N LEU A 94 2.47 4.78 -5.67
CA LEU A 94 3.73 4.49 -4.96
C LEU A 94 4.57 5.76 -4.78
N GLU A 95 4.69 6.60 -5.81
CA GLU A 95 5.40 7.87 -5.72
C GLU A 95 4.81 8.77 -4.62
N LYS A 96 3.49 8.91 -4.59
CA LYS A 96 2.83 9.73 -3.57
C LYS A 96 3.01 9.15 -2.18
N SER A 97 2.99 7.84 -2.05
CA SER A 97 3.25 7.16 -0.77
C SER A 97 4.67 7.45 -0.28
N MET A 98 5.66 7.35 -1.17
CA MET A 98 7.06 7.61 -0.82
C MET A 98 7.30 9.09 -0.49
N ASN A 99 6.70 9.99 -1.25
CA ASN A 99 6.79 11.44 -0.97
C ASN A 99 6.19 11.78 0.38
N PHE A 100 5.06 11.18 0.73
CA PHE A 100 4.46 11.38 2.04
C PHE A 100 5.38 10.88 3.16
N CYS A 101 6.00 9.72 2.99
CA CYS A 101 6.97 9.20 3.97
C CYS A 101 8.08 10.21 4.22
N LYS A 102 8.63 10.79 3.15
CA LYS A 102 9.69 11.79 3.25
C LYS A 102 9.23 13.06 3.98
N GLU A 103 8.05 13.55 3.67
CA GLU A 103 7.50 14.75 4.29
C GLU A 103 7.15 14.56 5.76
N GLU A 104 6.53 13.42 6.10
CA GLU A 104 6.04 13.17 7.45
C GLU A 104 7.13 12.64 8.39
N PHE A 105 7.99 11.73 7.90
CA PHE A 105 8.97 11.02 8.73
C PHE A 105 10.42 11.44 8.46
N GLY A 106 10.64 12.28 7.46
CA GLY A 106 11.98 12.66 7.02
C GLY A 106 12.57 11.68 6.01
N ILE A 107 13.72 12.03 5.47
CA ILE A 107 14.45 11.19 4.51
C ILE A 107 15.01 9.98 5.27
N GLY A 108 14.61 8.79 4.87
CA GLY A 108 15.06 7.56 5.51
C GLY A 108 14.65 6.33 4.72
N PRO A 109 15.04 5.15 5.20
CA PRO A 109 14.70 3.90 4.53
C PRO A 109 13.20 3.58 4.66
N ILE A 110 12.67 2.88 3.66
CA ILE A 110 11.29 2.40 3.64
C ILE A 110 11.34 0.91 3.31
N ARG A 111 10.66 0.11 4.10
CA ARG A 111 10.59 -1.35 3.90
C ARG A 111 9.18 -1.77 3.53
N LEU A 112 9.08 -2.77 2.67
CA LEU A 112 7.78 -3.35 2.33
C LEU A 112 7.90 -4.85 2.01
N SER A 113 6.76 -5.52 2.02
CA SER A 113 6.60 -6.90 1.60
C SER A 113 5.85 -6.89 0.27
N ALA A 114 6.52 -7.29 -0.79
CA ALA A 114 5.96 -7.28 -2.14
C ALA A 114 5.62 -8.70 -2.59
N GLN A 115 4.55 -8.83 -3.36
CA GLN A 115 4.34 -10.06 -4.10
C GLN A 115 5.48 -10.20 -5.12
N LYS A 116 6.10 -11.38 -5.18
CA LYS A 116 7.34 -11.58 -5.92
C LYS A 116 7.23 -11.20 -7.40
N HIS A 117 6.10 -11.44 -8.03
CA HIS A 117 5.90 -11.11 -9.45
C HIS A 117 5.88 -9.60 -9.73
N LEU A 118 5.81 -8.76 -8.68
CA LEU A 118 5.82 -7.31 -8.79
C LEU A 118 7.20 -6.70 -8.50
N GLU A 119 8.23 -7.51 -8.38
CA GLU A 119 9.59 -7.03 -8.06
C GLU A 119 10.06 -5.93 -9.01
N ASN A 120 9.88 -6.12 -10.33
CA ASN A 120 10.30 -5.13 -11.31
C ASN A 120 9.56 -3.79 -11.18
N TYR A 121 8.28 -3.84 -10.83
CA TYR A 121 7.49 -2.65 -10.55
C TYR A 121 8.13 -1.83 -9.41
N TYR A 122 8.50 -2.49 -8.31
CA TYR A 122 9.12 -1.83 -7.17
C TYR A 122 10.56 -1.40 -7.46
N ASN A 123 11.31 -2.16 -8.27
CA ASN A 123 12.66 -1.79 -8.67
C ASN A 123 12.70 -0.43 -9.39
N ARG A 124 11.67 -0.10 -10.16
CA ARG A 124 11.56 1.19 -10.84
C ARG A 124 11.47 2.37 -9.88
N HIS A 125 11.10 2.12 -8.64
CA HIS A 125 11.00 3.13 -7.59
C HIS A 125 12.14 3.01 -6.56
N ASN A 126 13.23 2.35 -6.96
CA ASN A 126 14.43 2.18 -6.14
C ASN A 126 14.23 1.34 -4.87
N PHE A 127 13.25 0.45 -4.89
CA PHE A 127 13.15 -0.63 -3.91
C PHE A 127 13.90 -1.83 -4.45
N PHE A 128 14.74 -2.44 -3.62
CA PHE A 128 15.51 -3.63 -3.99
C PHE A 128 15.34 -4.71 -2.95
N SER A 129 15.42 -5.97 -3.41
CA SER A 129 15.28 -7.14 -2.53
C SER A 129 16.34 -7.14 -1.44
N THR A 130 15.93 -7.49 -0.22
CA THR A 130 16.86 -7.74 0.88
C THR A 130 17.42 -9.15 0.84
N GLY A 131 16.98 -9.99 -0.10
CA GLY A 131 17.33 -11.40 -0.17
C GLY A 131 16.35 -12.31 0.57
N LYS A 132 15.40 -11.75 1.31
CA LYS A 132 14.42 -12.52 2.07
C LYS A 132 13.18 -12.78 1.21
N GLU A 133 12.93 -14.06 0.92
CA GLU A 133 11.74 -14.53 0.21
C GLU A 133 10.96 -15.48 1.10
N TYR A 134 9.63 -15.46 0.98
CA TYR A 134 8.75 -16.24 1.84
C TYR A 134 7.36 -16.36 1.22
N LEU A 135 6.56 -17.28 1.76
CA LEU A 135 5.14 -17.38 1.41
C LEU A 135 4.35 -16.58 2.43
N GLU A 136 3.42 -15.76 1.95
CA GLU A 136 2.47 -15.04 2.77
C GLU A 136 1.08 -15.38 2.24
N ASP A 137 0.28 -16.05 3.07
CA ASP A 137 -1.02 -16.59 2.68
C ASP A 137 -0.94 -17.44 1.39
N GLY A 138 0.15 -18.22 1.25
CA GLY A 138 0.39 -19.09 0.10
C GLY A 138 0.89 -18.40 -1.16
N ILE A 139 1.07 -17.09 -1.14
CA ILE A 139 1.55 -16.29 -2.27
C ILE A 139 3.04 -15.97 -2.08
N PRO A 140 3.91 -16.22 -3.09
CA PRO A 140 5.33 -15.87 -2.99
C PRO A 140 5.52 -14.36 -2.80
N HIS A 141 6.25 -14.00 -1.76
CA HIS A 141 6.57 -12.62 -1.40
C HIS A 141 8.08 -12.42 -1.29
N ILE A 142 8.49 -11.18 -1.43
CA ILE A 142 9.86 -10.75 -1.31
C ILE A 142 9.92 -9.47 -0.46
N GLU A 143 10.84 -9.44 0.51
CA GLU A 143 11.05 -8.25 1.30
C GLU A 143 11.91 -7.26 0.51
N MET A 144 11.47 -6.02 0.44
CA MET A 144 12.15 -4.99 -0.35
C MET A 144 12.43 -3.76 0.50
N LEU A 145 13.54 -3.10 0.21
CA LEU A 145 14.01 -1.94 0.94
C LEU A 145 14.37 -0.82 -0.04
N PHE A 146 13.87 0.38 0.26
CA PHE A 146 14.33 1.62 -0.34
C PHE A 146 15.34 2.26 0.61
N LYS A 147 16.53 2.59 0.09
CA LYS A 147 17.56 3.34 0.81
C LYS A 147 17.70 4.70 0.12
N PRO A 148 17.54 5.79 0.85
CA PRO A 148 17.68 7.12 0.26
C PRO A 148 19.10 7.43 -0.23
#